data_892b363dd69af763b178b6f088bde288
#
_entry.id   892b363dd69af763b178b6f088bde288
#
_cell.length_a   1.000
_cell.length_b   1.000
_cell.length_c   1.000
_cell.angle_alpha   90.00
_cell.angle_beta   90.00
_cell.angle_gamma   90.00
#
_symmetry.space_group_name_H-M   'P 1'
#
loop_
_entity.id
_entity.type
_entity.pdbx_description
1 polymer ?
#
loop_
_entity_poly.entity_id
_entity_poly.type
_entity_poly.pdbx_seq_one_letter_code
_entity_poly.pdbx_strand_id
1 'polypeptide(L)'
;MQNPFDKTGKSDETILKKWQDRLSKARSKYQPELDLMVEREEIYRGTHKIDKVRGKNQKTQDAVIARNVVAEIIEAEVSSDIPTPKVTPRHEEDEQLAKTIEDYIRNELDRLPFERLNDQDERTTPTHGGDLFLVEWDNTKRTHTTRGALSVTLLHPKQFIPQPGVYNIPEMDYFFIQLAQSKEYIKKKYGKDVSDEDEEQPDARGFEQGTADDLVTENIGYFRNSDGGIGRVAWCNDVLLEYMEDYQARHIKTCSRCGADMQGDTCPYCGSKSGEDKTVKDFARTDENGIPMTKIVDTVQFDEMGNPTVTQREEDDMIPYYKPDVYPVVIRRNVSVVGKLLGSSDVDMIRDQQMLINKIDSSISMKLLGGGSVITLPKGKQIRRNDENFKTLELDDASEKAMLDVLTLQPDISRDMAFEDSTYTAMRNLIGITDSFQGRKDSTATSGTAKQFAAAQTAGRLESRKVMKNACYADLFEVMFKFLLAYSDEPRPMVYKDTNGTQLYGTFNKMDFLKVDEAGEPYWNDEFLFSVDQTAPLAGNRENLWQEARMNLENGCFGDPSDMQSLLTFWTIMEGLHYPLASEVKQQLTERLEQQQMQQQMMVQQQAAMMPMGTGIPDATQGFVTADSM
;
A
#
# COMPACT_ATOMS: atom_id res chain seq x y z
N MET A 1 4.01 13.66 37.94
CA MET A 1 4.32 12.24 38.26
C MET A 1 5.47 11.84 37.34
N GLN A 2 6.55 11.23 37.86
CA GLN A 2 7.62 10.73 37.00
C GLN A 2 7.08 9.62 36.11
N ASN A 3 7.44 9.63 34.84
CA ASN A 3 7.08 8.59 33.89
C ASN A 3 7.63 7.25 34.39
N PRO A 4 6.78 6.22 34.66
CA PRO A 4 7.23 4.93 35.22
C PRO A 4 8.21 4.18 34.30
N PHE A 5 8.35 4.60 33.03
CA PHE A 5 9.28 4.03 32.05
C PHE A 5 10.65 4.72 32.00
N ASP A 6 10.86 5.84 32.72
CA ASP A 6 12.17 6.50 32.74
C ASP A 6 13.11 5.82 33.75
N LYS A 7 13.70 4.70 33.35
CA LYS A 7 14.74 4.00 34.13
C LYS A 7 16.04 4.81 34.29
N THR A 8 16.20 5.90 33.53
CA THR A 8 17.43 6.72 33.53
C THR A 8 17.34 7.86 34.53
N GLY A 9 16.20 8.08 35.20
CA GLY A 9 15.99 9.18 36.15
C GLY A 9 16.04 10.58 35.53
N LYS A 10 15.93 10.68 34.19
CA LYS A 10 15.84 11.97 33.48
C LYS A 10 14.47 12.57 33.68
N SER A 11 14.39 13.88 33.89
CA SER A 11 13.10 14.56 33.94
C SER A 11 12.42 14.55 32.59
N ASP A 12 11.08 14.49 32.55
CA ASP A 12 10.26 14.57 31.33
C ASP A 12 10.64 15.77 30.46
N GLU A 13 10.97 16.90 31.06
CA GLU A 13 11.42 18.10 30.37
C GLU A 13 12.74 17.90 29.61
N THR A 14 13.67 17.14 30.17
CA THR A 14 14.97 16.87 29.52
C THR A 14 14.78 15.96 28.31
N ILE A 15 13.90 14.96 28.42
CA ILE A 15 13.55 14.06 27.35
C ILE A 15 12.86 14.85 26.22
N LEU A 16 11.84 15.62 26.57
CA LEU A 16 11.07 16.44 25.63
C LEU A 16 11.97 17.37 24.85
N LYS A 17 12.79 18.15 25.55
CA LYS A 17 13.70 19.12 24.90
C LYS A 17 14.68 18.45 23.93
N LYS A 18 15.22 17.29 24.29
CA LYS A 18 16.11 16.51 23.42
C LYS A 18 15.41 16.14 22.10
N TRP A 19 14.13 15.70 22.17
CA TRP A 19 13.41 15.26 20.98
C TRP A 19 12.88 16.42 20.15
N GLN A 20 12.47 17.52 20.78
CA GLN A 20 12.12 18.77 20.09
C GLN A 20 13.32 19.33 19.30
N ASP A 21 14.52 19.35 19.91
CA ASP A 21 15.75 19.79 19.24
C ASP A 21 16.10 18.89 18.03
N ARG A 22 15.90 17.58 18.17
CA ARG A 22 16.11 16.63 17.05
C ARG A 22 15.12 16.85 15.92
N LEU A 23 13.84 17.00 16.24
CA LEU A 23 12.80 17.29 15.25
C LEU A 23 13.08 18.60 14.51
N SER A 24 13.39 19.66 15.23
CA SER A 24 13.72 20.97 14.66
C SER A 24 14.90 20.90 13.67
N LYS A 25 15.96 20.19 14.04
CA LYS A 25 17.12 19.97 13.14
C LYS A 25 16.77 19.14 11.92
N ALA A 26 16.02 18.05 12.10
CA ALA A 26 15.59 17.18 11.01
C ALA A 26 14.70 17.94 10.04
N ARG A 27 13.67 18.66 10.55
CA ARG A 27 12.75 19.46 9.77
C ARG A 27 13.46 20.57 8.98
N SER A 28 14.37 21.32 9.64
CA SER A 28 15.14 22.38 8.96
C SER A 28 15.97 21.85 7.78
N LYS A 29 16.48 20.63 7.87
CA LYS A 29 17.20 19.97 6.76
C LYS A 29 16.29 19.42 5.66
N TYR A 30 15.07 19.00 6.02
CA TYR A 30 14.09 18.44 5.10
C TYR A 30 13.17 19.51 4.50
N GLN A 31 13.18 20.75 5.01
CA GLN A 31 12.33 21.86 4.57
C GLN A 31 12.33 22.09 3.05
N PRO A 32 13.46 22.02 2.32
CA PRO A 32 13.45 22.19 0.87
C PRO A 32 12.60 21.12 0.14
N GLU A 33 12.55 19.89 0.65
CA GLU A 33 11.70 18.84 0.05
C GLU A 33 10.22 19.07 0.41
N LEU A 34 9.92 19.54 1.62
CA LEU A 34 8.56 19.93 2.02
C LEU A 34 8.01 21.05 1.14
N ASP A 35 8.83 22.08 0.86
CA ASP A 35 8.45 23.18 -0.03
C ASP A 35 8.16 22.69 -1.46
N LEU A 36 8.96 21.76 -1.98
CA LEU A 36 8.70 21.11 -3.27
C LEU A 36 7.42 20.28 -3.26
N MET A 37 7.09 19.60 -2.16
CA MET A 37 5.83 18.86 -2.04
C MET A 37 4.61 19.78 -2.12
N VAL A 38 4.68 20.97 -1.51
CA VAL A 38 3.62 21.97 -1.61
C VAL A 38 3.46 22.46 -3.06
N GLU A 39 4.56 22.74 -3.75
CA GLU A 39 4.54 23.15 -5.16
C GLU A 39 3.93 22.06 -6.07
N ARG A 40 4.31 20.79 -5.85
CA ARG A 40 3.75 19.64 -6.58
C ARG A 40 2.24 19.52 -6.41
N GLU A 41 1.75 19.72 -5.19
CA GLU A 41 0.32 19.70 -4.89
C GLU A 41 -0.43 20.86 -5.58
N GLU A 42 0.11 22.08 -5.54
CA GLU A 42 -0.46 23.22 -6.24
C GLU A 42 -0.60 22.94 -7.74
N ILE A 43 0.44 22.35 -8.35
CA ILE A 43 0.43 21.98 -9.78
C ILE A 43 -0.61 20.91 -10.06
N TYR A 44 -0.64 19.83 -9.27
CA TYR A 44 -1.63 18.75 -9.43
C TYR A 44 -3.08 19.25 -9.29
N ARG A 45 -3.32 20.19 -8.38
CA ARG A 45 -4.66 20.82 -8.19
C ARG A 45 -5.04 21.80 -9.28
N GLY A 46 -4.11 22.18 -10.17
CA GLY A 46 -4.34 23.16 -11.22
C GLY A 46 -4.17 24.62 -10.77
N THR A 47 -3.60 24.86 -9.59
CA THR A 47 -3.23 26.20 -9.14
C THR A 47 -1.90 26.59 -9.78
N HIS A 48 -1.98 27.03 -11.04
CA HIS A 48 -0.78 27.33 -11.83
C HIS A 48 -0.50 28.83 -11.84
N LYS A 49 0.76 29.20 -11.63
CA LYS A 49 1.25 30.59 -11.69
C LYS A 49 2.12 30.76 -12.94
N ILE A 50 1.90 31.81 -13.70
CA ILE A 50 2.71 32.18 -14.87
C ILE A 50 3.61 33.34 -14.50
N ASP A 51 4.92 33.20 -14.76
CA ASP A 51 5.87 34.29 -14.60
C ASP A 51 5.65 35.37 -15.66
N LYS A 52 5.35 36.58 -15.22
CA LYS A 52 5.33 37.74 -16.10
C LYS A 52 6.74 38.26 -16.32
N VAL A 53 7.23 38.06 -17.53
CA VAL A 53 8.48 38.71 -17.97
C VAL A 53 8.13 40.09 -18.54
N ARG A 54 8.04 41.11 -17.70
CA ARG A 54 7.95 42.52 -18.13
C ARG A 54 8.87 43.37 -17.24
N GLY A 55 9.99 43.81 -17.81
CA GLY A 55 10.90 44.74 -17.13
C GLY A 55 11.74 44.07 -16.00
N LYS A 56 12.33 44.91 -15.14
CA LYS A 56 13.22 44.49 -14.04
C LYS A 56 12.53 43.72 -12.90
N ASN A 57 11.19 43.76 -12.82
CA ASN A 57 10.43 43.10 -11.77
C ASN A 57 9.61 41.95 -12.38
N GLN A 58 10.06 40.73 -12.20
CA GLN A 58 9.25 39.54 -12.46
C GLN A 58 8.21 39.39 -11.35
N LYS A 59 6.93 39.40 -11.72
CA LYS A 59 5.84 39.05 -10.80
C LYS A 59 5.14 37.81 -11.33
N THR A 60 5.02 36.80 -10.48
CA THR A 60 4.15 35.64 -10.71
C THR A 60 2.70 36.10 -10.71
N GLN A 61 1.91 35.58 -11.63
CA GLN A 61 0.46 35.74 -11.61
C GLN A 61 -0.19 34.40 -12.00
N ASP A 62 -1.42 34.25 -11.59
CA ASP A 62 -2.22 33.09 -11.99
C ASP A 62 -2.40 33.07 -13.51
N ALA A 63 -2.44 31.86 -14.08
CA ALA A 63 -2.71 31.67 -15.49
C ALA A 63 -4.12 32.17 -15.81
N VAL A 64 -4.27 32.86 -16.96
CA VAL A 64 -5.59 33.28 -17.46
C VAL A 64 -6.42 32.04 -17.81
N ILE A 65 -5.80 31.03 -18.38
CA ILE A 65 -6.38 29.71 -18.63
C ILE A 65 -5.39 28.68 -18.07
N ALA A 66 -5.85 27.86 -17.14
CA ALA A 66 -5.12 26.74 -16.63
C ALA A 66 -5.75 25.44 -17.14
N ARG A 67 -5.07 24.76 -18.07
CA ARG A 67 -5.40 23.41 -18.49
C ARG A 67 -4.57 22.44 -17.67
N ASN A 68 -5.21 21.71 -16.75
CA ASN A 68 -4.51 20.83 -15.85
C ASN A 68 -4.20 19.46 -16.52
N VAL A 69 -3.15 19.42 -17.32
CA VAL A 69 -2.70 18.21 -18.02
C VAL A 69 -2.00 17.27 -17.05
N VAL A 70 -1.36 17.79 -16.00
CA VAL A 70 -0.72 16.98 -14.97
C VAL A 70 -1.72 16.04 -14.30
N ALA A 71 -2.87 16.56 -13.89
CA ALA A 71 -3.91 15.72 -13.30
C ALA A 71 -4.45 14.68 -14.30
N GLU A 72 -4.64 15.07 -15.59
CA GLU A 72 -5.05 14.13 -16.65
C GLU A 72 -4.07 12.95 -16.76
N ILE A 73 -2.78 13.23 -16.70
CA ILE A 73 -1.73 12.21 -16.81
C ILE A 73 -1.73 11.30 -15.57
N ILE A 74 -1.74 11.86 -14.37
CA ILE A 74 -1.75 11.07 -13.12
C ILE A 74 -3.01 10.20 -13.04
N GLU A 75 -4.19 10.75 -13.36
CA GLU A 75 -5.44 9.95 -13.37
C GLU A 75 -5.43 8.81 -14.41
N ALA A 76 -4.67 8.96 -15.50
CA ALA A 76 -4.50 7.89 -16.47
C ALA A 76 -3.59 6.75 -15.98
N GLU A 77 -2.77 6.99 -14.97
CA GLU A 77 -1.86 6.00 -14.37
C GLU A 77 -2.48 5.25 -13.19
N VAL A 78 -3.54 5.77 -12.59
CA VAL A 78 -4.19 5.17 -11.41
C VAL A 78 -4.61 3.74 -11.69
N SER A 79 -4.03 2.81 -10.94
CA SER A 79 -4.34 1.38 -11.01
C SER A 79 -5.21 0.96 -9.84
N SER A 80 -6.30 0.27 -10.12
CA SER A 80 -7.15 -0.34 -9.09
C SER A 80 -6.60 -1.68 -8.58
N ASP A 81 -5.46 -2.13 -9.10
CA ASP A 81 -4.89 -3.43 -8.76
C ASP A 81 -4.20 -3.39 -7.39
N ILE A 82 -4.71 -4.19 -6.47
CA ILE A 82 -4.13 -4.39 -5.14
C ILE A 82 -3.30 -5.68 -5.19
N PRO A 83 -1.98 -5.60 -4.95
CA PRO A 83 -1.12 -6.77 -4.94
C PRO A 83 -1.56 -7.80 -3.89
N THR A 84 -1.61 -9.06 -4.29
CA THR A 84 -1.96 -10.16 -3.38
C THR A 84 -0.71 -10.79 -2.77
N PRO A 85 -0.76 -11.22 -1.49
CA PRO A 85 0.39 -11.80 -0.83
C PRO A 85 0.76 -13.17 -1.42
N LYS A 86 2.05 -13.42 -1.51
CA LYS A 86 2.68 -14.70 -1.80
C LYS A 86 3.77 -14.93 -0.78
N VAL A 87 3.66 -15.99 0.01
CA VAL A 87 4.61 -16.34 1.07
C VAL A 87 5.30 -17.65 0.74
N THR A 88 6.63 -17.63 0.77
CA THR A 88 7.45 -18.83 0.52
C THR A 88 8.18 -19.18 1.80
N PRO A 89 8.01 -20.42 2.31
CA PRO A 89 8.72 -20.86 3.49
C PRO A 89 10.20 -21.12 3.15
N ARG A 90 11.09 -21.00 4.13
CA ARG A 90 12.50 -21.38 3.98
C ARG A 90 12.72 -22.89 4.19
N HIS A 91 11.80 -23.55 4.89
CA HIS A 91 11.83 -24.99 5.16
C HIS A 91 10.57 -25.64 4.58
N GLU A 92 10.73 -26.82 3.97
CA GLU A 92 9.64 -27.55 3.30
C GLU A 92 8.48 -27.89 4.27
N GLU A 93 8.80 -28.18 5.53
CA GLU A 93 7.81 -28.47 6.59
C GLU A 93 6.87 -27.28 6.91
N ASP A 94 7.23 -26.06 6.51
CA ASP A 94 6.49 -24.83 6.81
C ASP A 94 5.54 -24.40 5.69
N GLU A 95 5.37 -25.22 4.64
CA GLU A 95 4.51 -24.89 3.50
C GLU A 95 3.06 -24.58 3.94
N GLN A 96 2.54 -25.37 4.89
CA GLN A 96 1.20 -25.14 5.42
C GLN A 96 1.10 -23.85 6.23
N LEU A 97 2.13 -23.49 6.99
CA LEU A 97 2.18 -22.23 7.73
C LEU A 97 2.27 -21.03 6.78
N ALA A 98 3.08 -21.12 5.72
CA ALA A 98 3.17 -20.10 4.69
C ALA A 98 1.81 -19.83 4.02
N LYS A 99 1.07 -20.90 3.69
CA LYS A 99 -0.28 -20.78 3.15
C LYS A 99 -1.26 -20.14 4.15
N THR A 100 -1.15 -20.50 5.42
CA THR A 100 -1.97 -19.89 6.49
C THR A 100 -1.71 -18.39 6.60
N ILE A 101 -0.45 -17.95 6.47
CA ILE A 101 -0.08 -16.52 6.45
C ILE A 101 -0.71 -15.83 5.22
N GLU A 102 -0.56 -16.41 4.02
CA GLU A 102 -1.14 -15.85 2.78
C GLU A 102 -2.66 -15.63 2.94
N ASP A 103 -3.36 -16.67 3.38
CA ASP A 103 -4.81 -16.65 3.51
C ASP A 103 -5.25 -15.64 4.59
N TYR A 104 -4.52 -15.56 5.70
CA TYR A 104 -4.86 -14.60 6.76
C TYR A 104 -4.56 -13.14 6.34
N ILE A 105 -3.42 -12.86 5.72
CA ILE A 105 -3.12 -11.51 5.23
C ILE A 105 -4.15 -11.09 4.18
N ARG A 106 -4.58 -12.00 3.29
CA ARG A 106 -5.65 -11.73 2.31
C ARG A 106 -6.97 -11.36 3.00
N ASN A 107 -7.35 -12.05 4.07
CA ASN A 107 -8.50 -11.68 4.91
C ASN A 107 -8.34 -10.29 5.57
N GLU A 108 -7.12 -9.95 6.01
CA GLU A 108 -6.86 -8.62 6.58
C GLU A 108 -6.95 -7.52 5.52
N LEU A 109 -6.51 -7.76 4.27
CA LEU A 109 -6.68 -6.82 3.16
C LEU A 109 -8.18 -6.56 2.88
N ASP A 110 -9.00 -7.61 2.88
CA ASP A 110 -10.45 -7.49 2.69
C ASP A 110 -11.13 -6.76 3.87
N ARG A 111 -10.65 -6.95 5.10
CA ARG A 111 -11.16 -6.28 6.29
C ARG A 111 -10.80 -4.80 6.35
N LEU A 112 -9.59 -4.47 5.95
CA LEU A 112 -9.07 -3.11 5.92
C LEU A 112 -9.53 -2.39 4.64
N PRO A 113 -9.69 -1.06 4.66
CA PRO A 113 -10.17 -0.31 3.49
C PRO A 113 -9.07 -0.13 2.43
N PHE A 114 -8.42 -1.23 2.01
CA PHE A 114 -7.29 -1.19 1.09
C PHE A 114 -7.65 -0.61 -0.29
N GLU A 115 -8.88 -0.75 -0.75
CA GLU A 115 -9.34 -0.12 -1.99
C GLU A 115 -9.18 1.41 -1.93
N ARG A 116 -9.57 2.03 -0.80
CA ARG A 116 -9.43 3.48 -0.61
C ARG A 116 -7.98 3.88 -0.37
N LEU A 117 -7.22 3.08 0.37
CA LEU A 117 -5.80 3.33 0.60
C LEU A 117 -5.03 3.25 -0.72
N ASN A 118 -5.29 2.23 -1.55
CA ASN A 118 -4.67 2.10 -2.86
C ASN A 118 -5.05 3.25 -3.79
N ASP A 119 -6.31 3.68 -3.80
CA ASP A 119 -6.75 4.82 -4.62
C ASP A 119 -6.03 6.13 -4.24
N GLN A 120 -5.80 6.36 -2.95
CA GLN A 120 -5.03 7.51 -2.47
C GLN A 120 -3.53 7.36 -2.77
N ASP A 121 -2.96 6.19 -2.52
CA ASP A 121 -1.57 5.86 -2.77
C ASP A 121 -1.21 6.03 -4.26
N GLU A 122 -2.06 5.55 -5.18
CA GLU A 122 -1.87 5.67 -6.63
C GLU A 122 -1.84 7.12 -7.14
N ARG A 123 -2.44 8.07 -6.42
CA ARG A 123 -2.36 9.51 -6.76
C ARG A 123 -1.24 10.21 -6.02
N THR A 124 -0.99 9.83 -4.76
CA THR A 124 0.03 10.47 -3.92
C THR A 124 1.44 10.13 -4.40
N THR A 125 1.67 8.86 -4.71
CA THR A 125 2.98 8.35 -5.13
C THR A 125 3.53 9.05 -6.39
N PRO A 126 2.83 9.17 -7.53
CA PRO A 126 3.36 9.89 -8.68
C PRO A 126 3.46 11.40 -8.43
N THR A 127 2.59 11.97 -7.60
CA THR A 127 2.62 13.39 -7.27
C THR A 127 3.86 13.76 -6.46
N HIS A 128 4.18 13.03 -5.40
CA HIS A 128 5.28 13.35 -4.47
C HIS A 128 6.56 12.56 -4.72
N GLY A 129 6.49 11.50 -5.52
CA GLY A 129 7.58 10.55 -5.75
C GLY A 129 7.56 9.35 -4.81
N GLY A 130 6.57 9.27 -3.94
CA GLY A 130 6.34 8.18 -3.01
C GLY A 130 5.42 8.57 -1.86
N ASP A 131 5.01 7.59 -1.08
CA ASP A 131 4.28 7.75 0.18
C ASP A 131 4.65 6.64 1.18
N LEU A 132 3.95 6.58 2.31
CA LEU A 132 4.31 5.70 3.41
C LEU A 132 3.06 5.06 4.01
N PHE A 133 3.16 3.76 4.31
CA PHE A 133 2.17 3.03 5.09
C PHE A 133 2.63 2.94 6.54
N LEU A 134 1.76 3.29 7.47
CA LEU A 134 1.95 3.09 8.91
C LEU A 134 1.13 1.88 9.35
N VAL A 135 1.80 0.89 9.91
CA VAL A 135 1.20 -0.34 10.43
C VAL A 135 1.20 -0.24 11.95
N GLU A 136 0.03 -0.28 12.56
CA GLU A 136 -0.13 -0.22 14.02
C GLU A 136 -1.05 -1.32 14.51
N TRP A 137 -0.90 -1.67 15.78
CA TRP A 137 -1.84 -2.53 16.47
C TRP A 137 -2.80 -1.71 17.32
N ASP A 138 -4.09 -1.75 16.98
CA ASP A 138 -5.13 -1.00 17.66
C ASP A 138 -5.83 -1.86 18.72
N ASN A 139 -5.44 -1.70 19.97
CA ASN A 139 -6.01 -2.41 21.12
C ASN A 139 -7.47 -2.01 21.43
N THR A 140 -7.96 -0.90 20.87
CA THR A 140 -9.33 -0.44 21.12
C THR A 140 -10.37 -1.23 20.33
N LYS A 141 -9.95 -1.81 19.20
CA LYS A 141 -10.82 -2.66 18.37
C LYS A 141 -11.04 -4.00 19.05
N ARG A 142 -12.31 -4.33 19.27
CA ARG A 142 -12.70 -5.59 19.91
C ARG A 142 -13.85 -6.22 19.15
N THR A 143 -13.74 -7.53 18.95
CA THR A 143 -14.86 -8.37 18.51
C THR A 143 -15.35 -9.22 19.68
N HIS A 144 -16.32 -10.09 19.45
CA HIS A 144 -16.79 -11.02 20.48
C HIS A 144 -15.70 -12.00 20.94
N THR A 145 -14.80 -12.39 20.01
CA THR A 145 -13.79 -13.43 20.24
C THR A 145 -12.37 -12.91 20.30
N THR A 146 -12.09 -11.72 19.77
CA THR A 146 -10.72 -11.20 19.64
C THR A 146 -10.56 -9.79 20.17
N ARG A 147 -9.38 -9.50 20.75
CA ARG A 147 -8.97 -8.18 21.22
C ARG A 147 -7.85 -7.63 20.34
N GLY A 148 -7.96 -6.34 20.07
CA GLY A 148 -7.05 -5.65 19.17
C GLY A 148 -7.21 -6.09 17.72
N ALA A 149 -6.77 -5.25 16.80
CA ALA A 149 -6.73 -5.55 15.37
C ALA A 149 -5.61 -4.75 14.69
N LEU A 150 -5.13 -5.29 13.61
CA LEU A 150 -4.19 -4.59 12.74
C LEU A 150 -4.85 -3.35 12.15
N SER A 151 -4.12 -2.26 12.10
CA SER A 151 -4.51 -1.01 11.46
C SER A 151 -3.42 -0.60 10.50
N VAL A 152 -3.80 -0.29 9.27
CA VAL A 152 -2.89 0.26 8.26
C VAL A 152 -3.43 1.61 7.84
N THR A 153 -2.58 2.61 7.89
CA THR A 153 -2.90 4.00 7.55
C THR A 153 -1.89 4.52 6.53
N LEU A 154 -2.38 5.21 5.52
CA LEU A 154 -1.51 5.91 4.58
C LEU A 154 -1.09 7.25 5.20
N LEU A 155 0.20 7.50 5.28
CA LEU A 155 0.78 8.75 5.74
C LEU A 155 1.08 9.64 4.53
N HIS A 156 0.58 10.86 4.58
CA HIS A 156 0.99 11.84 3.59
C HIS A 156 2.49 12.13 3.71
N PRO A 157 3.27 12.23 2.61
CA PRO A 157 4.73 12.43 2.66
C PRO A 157 5.17 13.65 3.50
N LYS A 158 4.36 14.71 3.57
CA LYS A 158 4.63 15.88 4.42
C LYS A 158 4.57 15.61 5.91
N GLN A 159 3.89 14.53 6.32
CA GLN A 159 3.76 14.14 7.72
C GLN A 159 4.98 13.36 8.24
N PHE A 160 5.87 12.96 7.35
CA PHE A 160 7.05 12.16 7.69
C PHE A 160 8.32 12.99 7.61
N ILE A 161 9.06 13.07 8.71
CA ILE A 161 10.31 13.80 8.81
C ILE A 161 11.45 12.80 9.08
N PRO A 162 12.28 12.51 8.06
CA PRO A 162 13.36 11.52 8.19
C PRO A 162 14.57 12.05 8.97
N GLN A 163 15.41 11.12 9.42
CA GLN A 163 16.75 11.43 9.87
C GLN A 163 17.57 12.02 8.73
N PRO A 164 18.24 13.16 8.92
CA PRO A 164 19.05 13.78 7.87
C PRO A 164 20.19 12.88 7.39
N GLY A 165 20.31 12.71 6.06
CA GLY A 165 21.40 11.96 5.43
C GLY A 165 21.22 10.45 5.37
N VAL A 166 20.10 9.92 5.86
CA VAL A 166 19.74 8.49 5.75
C VAL A 166 18.51 8.35 4.85
N TYR A 167 18.57 7.44 3.89
CA TYR A 167 17.54 7.30 2.84
C TYR A 167 16.78 5.97 2.89
N ASN A 168 17.15 5.07 3.81
CA ASN A 168 16.47 3.80 4.05
C ASN A 168 15.91 3.78 5.46
N ILE A 169 14.62 3.47 5.62
CA ILE A 169 13.96 3.45 6.92
C ILE A 169 14.62 2.48 7.91
N PRO A 170 14.96 1.23 7.54
CA PRO A 170 15.63 0.31 8.46
C PRO A 170 16.99 0.79 9.02
N GLU A 171 17.69 1.66 8.27
CA GLU A 171 18.99 2.19 8.64
C GLU A 171 18.90 3.47 9.50
N MET A 172 17.70 4.03 9.67
CA MET A 172 17.50 5.24 10.47
C MET A 172 17.63 4.94 11.96
N ASP A 173 18.37 5.80 12.69
CA ASP A 173 18.36 5.78 14.14
C ASP A 173 17.07 6.37 14.72
N TYR A 174 16.43 7.29 13.99
CA TYR A 174 15.15 7.90 14.35
C TYR A 174 14.47 8.55 13.15
N PHE A 175 13.16 8.68 13.24
CA PHE A 175 12.35 9.53 12.37
C PHE A 175 11.13 10.04 13.13
N PHE A 176 10.42 11.00 12.54
CA PHE A 176 9.23 11.59 13.16
C PHE A 176 8.03 11.50 12.23
N ILE A 177 6.85 11.36 12.84
CA ILE A 177 5.54 11.45 12.19
C ILE A 177 4.78 12.58 12.87
N GLN A 178 4.18 13.47 12.08
CA GLN A 178 3.39 14.59 12.57
C GLN A 178 1.94 14.42 12.12
N LEU A 179 1.04 14.27 13.09
CA LEU A 179 -0.39 14.04 12.84
C LEU A 179 -1.22 15.16 13.45
N ALA A 180 -2.16 15.69 12.69
CA ALA A 180 -3.17 16.59 13.24
C ALA A 180 -4.24 15.78 13.97
N GLN A 181 -4.42 16.05 15.26
CA GLN A 181 -5.36 15.35 16.13
C GLN A 181 -6.21 16.35 16.93
N SER A 182 -7.44 15.95 17.31
CA SER A 182 -8.23 16.76 18.22
C SER A 182 -7.70 16.65 19.65
N LYS A 183 -7.82 17.72 20.44
CA LYS A 183 -7.44 17.71 21.85
C LYS A 183 -8.18 16.63 22.65
N GLU A 184 -9.47 16.40 22.31
CA GLU A 184 -10.25 15.33 22.94
C GLU A 184 -9.67 13.94 22.63
N TYR A 185 -9.21 13.71 21.43
CA TYR A 185 -8.54 12.46 21.07
C TYR A 185 -7.25 12.26 21.87
N ILE A 186 -6.41 13.30 21.97
CA ILE A 186 -5.17 13.26 22.77
C ILE A 186 -5.49 12.97 24.25
N LYS A 187 -6.48 13.68 24.81
CA LYS A 187 -6.92 13.45 26.20
C LYS A 187 -7.44 12.03 26.43
N LYS A 188 -8.22 11.50 25.48
CA LYS A 188 -8.75 10.13 25.55
C LYS A 188 -7.66 9.07 25.45
N LYS A 189 -6.67 9.29 24.54
CA LYS A 189 -5.59 8.33 24.26
C LYS A 189 -4.52 8.33 25.35
N TYR A 190 -4.09 9.51 25.81
CA TYR A 190 -2.94 9.67 26.70
C TYR A 190 -3.32 10.15 28.11
N GLY A 191 -4.57 10.53 28.34
CA GLY A 191 -5.02 11.04 29.65
C GLY A 191 -4.44 12.41 30.03
N LYS A 192 -3.84 13.15 29.08
CA LYS A 192 -3.17 14.44 29.28
C LYS A 192 -3.93 15.56 28.57
N ASP A 193 -4.04 16.71 29.24
CA ASP A 193 -4.60 17.92 28.63
C ASP A 193 -3.50 18.70 27.91
N VAL A 194 -3.82 19.22 26.72
CA VAL A 194 -2.90 19.96 25.86
C VAL A 194 -3.46 21.35 25.58
N SER A 195 -2.60 22.36 25.62
CA SER A 195 -2.94 23.74 25.25
C SER A 195 -3.13 23.90 23.73
N ASP A 196 -3.69 25.05 23.34
CA ASP A 196 -3.74 25.45 21.93
C ASP A 196 -2.33 25.56 21.35
N GLU A 197 -2.19 25.34 20.04
CA GLU A 197 -0.93 25.59 19.35
C GLU A 197 -0.72 27.09 19.17
N ASP A 198 0.49 27.55 19.52
CA ASP A 198 0.87 28.95 19.29
C ASP A 198 1.18 29.22 17.81
N GLU A 199 1.58 28.21 17.05
CA GLU A 199 1.88 28.28 15.62
C GLU A 199 1.19 27.13 14.86
N GLU A 200 0.49 27.49 13.78
CA GLU A 200 -0.08 26.50 12.87
C GLU A 200 1.02 25.70 12.16
N GLN A 201 0.89 24.37 12.18
CA GLN A 201 1.75 23.48 11.41
C GLN A 201 0.96 22.92 10.20
N PRO A 202 0.89 23.67 9.09
CA PRO A 202 0.04 23.32 7.95
C PRO A 202 0.42 21.99 7.30
N ASP A 203 1.68 21.58 7.40
CA ASP A 203 2.17 20.34 6.79
C ASP A 203 1.58 19.09 7.44
N ALA A 204 1.30 19.14 8.76
CA ALA A 204 0.68 18.03 9.48
C ALA A 204 -0.81 17.84 9.15
N ARG A 205 -1.46 18.87 8.61
CA ARG A 205 -2.91 18.90 8.34
C ARG A 205 -3.30 18.47 6.91
N GLY A 206 -2.31 18.14 6.08
CA GLY A 206 -2.56 17.76 4.69
C GLY A 206 -3.00 18.93 3.82
N PHE A 207 -3.95 18.68 2.90
CA PHE A 207 -4.35 19.67 1.90
C PHE A 207 -5.35 20.71 2.38
N GLU A 208 -6.23 20.33 3.29
CA GLU A 208 -7.22 21.25 3.80
C GLU A 208 -6.65 21.96 5.03
N GLN A 209 -6.39 23.23 4.88
CA GLN A 209 -6.15 24.12 6.02
C GLN A 209 -7.49 24.30 6.74
N GLY A 210 -7.90 23.28 7.47
CA GLY A 210 -9.06 23.38 8.33
C GLY A 210 -8.71 24.29 9.50
N THR A 211 -9.39 25.40 9.62
CA THR A 211 -9.44 26.27 10.80
C THR A 211 -10.26 25.59 11.91
N ALA A 212 -10.02 24.34 12.21
CA ALA A 212 -10.62 23.72 13.37
C ALA A 212 -9.79 24.16 14.58
N ASP A 213 -10.32 25.08 15.35
CA ASP A 213 -9.71 25.68 16.55
C ASP A 213 -9.26 24.66 17.61
N ASP A 214 -9.68 23.39 17.46
CA ASP A 214 -9.39 22.30 18.40
C ASP A 214 -8.33 21.30 17.92
N LEU A 215 -7.70 21.52 16.75
CA LEU A 215 -6.64 20.63 16.25
C LEU A 215 -5.27 21.03 16.80
N VAL A 216 -4.52 20.01 17.20
CA VAL A 216 -3.13 20.13 17.67
C VAL A 216 -2.26 19.10 16.95
N THR A 217 -0.96 19.37 16.83
CA THR A 217 -0.02 18.46 16.19
C THR A 217 0.55 17.45 17.17
N GLU A 218 0.18 16.18 17.02
CA GLU A 218 0.82 15.05 17.70
C GLU A 218 2.14 14.75 16.97
N ASN A 219 3.27 14.96 17.63
CA ASN A 219 4.58 14.58 17.14
C ASN A 219 4.93 13.21 17.70
N ILE A 220 5.17 12.23 16.85
CA ILE A 220 5.55 10.87 17.21
C ILE A 220 6.96 10.61 16.69
N GLY A 221 7.90 10.29 17.56
CA GLY A 221 9.25 9.88 17.18
C GLY A 221 9.45 8.39 17.42
N TYR A 222 9.89 7.67 16.41
CA TYR A 222 10.40 6.30 16.54
C TYR A 222 11.92 6.32 16.52
N PHE A 223 12.55 5.51 17.35
CA PHE A 223 14.00 5.49 17.45
C PHE A 223 14.54 4.11 17.82
N ARG A 224 15.78 3.81 17.42
CA ARG A 224 16.47 2.62 17.90
C ARG A 224 17.06 2.90 19.28
N ASN A 225 16.82 1.96 20.20
CA ASN A 225 17.39 2.00 21.54
C ASN A 225 18.78 1.35 21.56
N SER A 226 19.43 1.35 22.73
CA SER A 226 20.78 0.77 22.92
C SER A 226 20.83 -0.74 22.68
N ASP A 227 19.72 -1.43 22.83
CA ASP A 227 19.59 -2.89 22.71
C ASP A 227 19.15 -3.33 21.31
N GLY A 228 19.04 -2.37 20.36
CA GLY A 228 18.60 -2.60 19.00
C GLY A 228 17.08 -2.63 18.80
N GLY A 229 16.29 -2.60 19.87
CA GLY A 229 14.83 -2.52 19.81
C GLY A 229 14.31 -1.14 19.38
N ILE A 230 13.01 -1.03 19.20
CA ILE A 230 12.36 0.21 18.75
C ILE A 230 11.71 0.92 19.94
N GLY A 231 12.16 2.17 20.19
CA GLY A 231 11.53 3.07 21.13
C GLY A 231 10.52 4.01 20.46
N ARG A 232 9.61 4.55 21.26
CA ARG A 232 8.59 5.51 20.82
C ARG A 232 8.52 6.69 21.80
N VAL A 233 8.44 7.89 21.25
CA VAL A 233 8.19 9.11 21.99
C VAL A 233 7.06 9.87 21.33
N ALA A 234 6.09 10.36 22.08
CA ALA A 234 5.02 11.20 21.59
C ALA A 234 4.88 12.47 22.43
N TRP A 235 4.70 13.61 21.79
CA TRP A 235 4.49 14.88 22.48
C TRP A 235 3.61 15.81 21.64
N CYS A 236 3.01 16.77 22.31
CA CYS A 236 2.26 17.82 21.67
C CYS A 236 2.61 19.14 22.39
N ASN A 237 3.01 20.15 21.63
CA ASN A 237 3.57 21.39 22.18
C ASN A 237 4.65 21.09 23.25
N ASP A 238 4.51 21.61 24.45
CA ASP A 238 5.43 21.39 25.58
C ASP A 238 5.02 20.24 26.50
N VAL A 239 4.06 19.40 26.09
CA VAL A 239 3.57 18.26 26.88
C VAL A 239 4.10 16.96 26.30
N LEU A 240 4.95 16.27 27.06
CA LEU A 240 5.34 14.89 26.74
C LEU A 240 4.13 13.99 26.99
N LEU A 241 3.60 13.36 25.93
CA LEU A 241 2.43 12.46 26.00
C LEU A 241 2.86 11.06 26.44
N GLU A 242 3.87 10.51 25.77
CA GLU A 242 4.35 9.16 26.01
C GLU A 242 5.85 9.07 25.75
N TYR A 243 6.53 8.22 26.52
CA TYR A 243 7.92 7.82 26.26
C TYR A 243 8.08 6.34 26.61
N MET A 244 8.40 5.53 25.62
CA MET A 244 8.70 4.11 25.77
C MET A 244 10.06 3.83 25.15
N GLU A 245 10.99 3.32 25.94
CA GLU A 245 12.33 2.96 25.44
C GLU A 245 12.28 1.75 24.54
N ASP A 246 11.29 0.86 24.76
CA ASP A 246 10.99 -0.29 23.94
C ASP A 246 9.46 -0.45 23.83
N TYR A 247 8.85 0.14 22.78
CA TYR A 247 7.41 0.14 22.65
C TYR A 247 6.86 -1.19 22.14
N GLN A 248 7.70 -2.03 21.52
CA GLN A 248 7.32 -3.34 20.99
C GLN A 248 7.41 -4.44 22.05
N ALA A 249 8.00 -4.16 23.20
CA ALA A 249 7.99 -5.08 24.33
C ALA A 249 6.57 -5.22 24.91
N ARG A 250 6.28 -6.36 25.50
CA ARG A 250 5.00 -6.62 26.13
C ARG A 250 4.90 -5.89 27.46
N HIS A 251 3.90 -5.04 27.63
CA HIS A 251 3.60 -4.33 28.85
C HIS A 251 2.33 -4.90 29.47
N ILE A 252 2.41 -5.32 30.73
CA ILE A 252 1.28 -5.81 31.53
C ILE A 252 1.10 -4.87 32.71
N LYS A 253 -0.14 -4.42 32.92
CA LYS A 253 -0.48 -3.60 34.07
C LYS A 253 -0.74 -4.50 35.28
N THR A 254 0.09 -4.36 36.31
CA THR A 254 -0.06 -5.12 37.56
C THR A 254 -0.59 -4.23 38.65
N CYS A 255 -1.46 -4.78 39.50
CA CYS A 255 -2.02 -4.05 40.63
C CYS A 255 -0.95 -3.75 41.70
N SER A 256 -0.73 -2.47 42.01
CA SER A 256 0.25 -2.06 43.03
C SER A 256 -0.09 -2.59 44.45
N ARG A 257 -1.32 -3.04 44.67
CA ARG A 257 -1.78 -3.53 46.00
C ARG A 257 -1.62 -5.03 46.19
N CYS A 258 -1.92 -5.83 45.19
CA CYS A 258 -1.94 -7.29 45.29
C CYS A 258 -1.09 -8.01 44.24
N GLY A 259 -0.42 -7.27 43.34
CA GLY A 259 0.44 -7.84 42.31
C GLY A 259 -0.27 -8.57 41.16
N ALA A 260 -1.61 -8.64 41.21
CA ALA A 260 -2.38 -9.34 40.17
C ALA A 260 -2.47 -8.53 38.87
N ASP A 261 -2.54 -9.22 37.75
CA ASP A 261 -2.69 -8.59 36.44
C ASP A 261 -4.01 -7.86 36.29
N MET A 262 -3.95 -6.62 35.81
CA MET A 262 -5.08 -5.76 35.58
C MET A 262 -5.42 -5.69 34.12
N GLN A 263 -6.56 -6.23 33.72
CA GLN A 263 -7.08 -6.15 32.34
C GLN A 263 -7.91 -4.87 32.08
N GLY A 264 -7.88 -3.89 32.99
CA GLY A 264 -8.63 -2.64 32.92
C GLY A 264 -8.23 -1.69 34.02
N ASP A 265 -9.05 -0.65 34.25
CA ASP A 265 -8.74 0.39 35.25
C ASP A 265 -8.95 -0.06 36.70
N THR A 266 -9.48 -1.25 36.90
CA THR A 266 -9.78 -1.76 38.27
C THR A 266 -9.29 -3.19 38.40
N CYS A 267 -8.55 -3.46 39.46
CA CYS A 267 -8.05 -4.80 39.74
C CYS A 267 -9.23 -5.78 40.00
N PRO A 268 -9.29 -6.91 39.28
CA PRO A 268 -10.39 -7.88 39.43
C PRO A 268 -10.40 -8.59 40.80
N TYR A 269 -9.27 -8.60 41.52
CA TYR A 269 -9.13 -9.30 42.79
C TYR A 269 -9.34 -8.40 44.02
N CYS A 270 -8.80 -7.18 44.01
CA CYS A 270 -8.87 -6.32 45.21
C CYS A 270 -9.60 -5.00 44.98
N GLY A 271 -10.12 -4.74 43.78
CA GLY A 271 -10.85 -3.52 43.43
C GLY A 271 -10.00 -2.24 43.38
N SER A 272 -8.67 -2.32 43.52
CA SER A 272 -7.79 -1.17 43.48
C SER A 272 -7.74 -0.60 42.05
N LYS A 273 -7.72 0.73 41.94
CA LYS A 273 -7.49 1.44 40.65
C LYS A 273 -6.01 1.79 40.41
N SER A 274 -5.15 1.48 41.39
CA SER A 274 -3.72 1.73 41.29
C SER A 274 -3.03 0.53 40.66
N GLY A 275 -2.39 0.71 39.53
CA GLY A 275 -1.61 -0.30 38.80
C GLY A 275 -0.28 0.27 38.31
N GLU A 276 0.71 -0.59 38.22
CA GLU A 276 2.02 -0.30 37.67
C GLU A 276 2.19 -1.08 36.35
N ASP A 277 2.69 -0.42 35.34
CA ASP A 277 3.02 -1.09 34.08
C ASP A 277 4.40 -1.78 34.23
N LYS A 278 4.40 -3.08 33.96
CA LYS A 278 5.60 -3.91 34.01
C LYS A 278 5.88 -4.51 32.64
N THR A 279 7.11 -4.38 32.20
CA THR A 279 7.59 -5.08 30.99
C THR A 279 7.79 -6.54 31.31
N VAL A 280 7.17 -7.42 30.54
CA VAL A 280 7.28 -8.87 30.68
C VAL A 280 7.96 -9.43 29.44
N LYS A 281 8.98 -10.25 29.65
CA LYS A 281 9.75 -10.85 28.55
C LYS A 281 9.21 -12.19 28.13
N ASP A 282 8.70 -12.97 29.08
CA ASP A 282 8.31 -14.36 28.88
C ASP A 282 6.92 -14.61 29.48
N PHE A 283 6.23 -15.62 29.00
CA PHE A 283 4.97 -16.10 29.56
C PHE A 283 5.02 -17.62 29.74
N ALA A 284 4.29 -18.14 30.73
CA ALA A 284 4.20 -19.58 30.95
C ALA A 284 3.32 -20.22 29.86
N ARG A 285 3.82 -21.27 29.24
CA ARG A 285 3.03 -22.11 28.33
C ARG A 285 1.91 -22.78 29.09
N THR A 286 0.71 -22.75 28.56
CA THR A 286 -0.46 -23.39 29.16
C THR A 286 -0.96 -24.54 28.29
N ASP A 287 -1.53 -25.56 28.92
CA ASP A 287 -2.26 -26.62 28.23
C ASP A 287 -3.63 -26.14 27.70
N GLU A 288 -4.38 -27.02 27.04
CA GLU A 288 -5.73 -26.72 26.52
C GLU A 288 -6.72 -26.28 27.60
N ASN A 289 -6.44 -26.57 28.87
CA ASN A 289 -7.27 -26.20 30.02
C ASN A 289 -6.79 -24.91 30.72
N GLY A 290 -5.72 -24.29 30.21
CA GLY A 290 -5.13 -23.06 30.76
C GLY A 290 -4.22 -23.30 31.97
N ILE A 291 -3.77 -24.54 32.21
CA ILE A 291 -2.86 -24.89 33.31
C ILE A 291 -1.42 -24.70 32.82
N PRO A 292 -0.55 -24.00 33.59
CA PRO A 292 0.86 -23.85 33.22
C PRO A 292 1.54 -25.20 33.08
N MET A 293 2.26 -25.37 31.97
CA MET A 293 3.10 -26.56 31.74
C MET A 293 4.43 -26.37 32.44
N THR A 294 4.98 -27.45 33.00
CA THR A 294 6.30 -27.45 33.64
C THR A 294 7.30 -28.27 32.85
N LYS A 295 8.54 -27.84 32.82
CA LYS A 295 9.69 -28.58 32.28
C LYS A 295 10.62 -28.99 33.40
N ILE A 296 11.23 -30.19 33.27
CA ILE A 296 12.24 -30.67 34.19
C ILE A 296 13.59 -30.11 33.75
N VAL A 297 14.21 -29.32 34.61
CA VAL A 297 15.55 -28.73 34.35
C VAL A 297 16.56 -29.39 35.26
N ASP A 298 17.61 -29.94 34.67
CA ASP A 298 18.74 -30.48 35.41
C ASP A 298 19.65 -29.38 35.91
N THR A 299 19.66 -29.14 37.21
CA THR A 299 20.51 -28.14 37.83
C THR A 299 21.73 -28.80 38.43
N VAL A 300 22.92 -28.44 37.94
CA VAL A 300 24.18 -28.93 38.48
C VAL A 300 24.55 -28.06 39.68
N GLN A 301 24.52 -28.64 40.87
CA GLN A 301 25.02 -28.02 42.10
C GLN A 301 26.36 -28.67 42.47
N PHE A 302 27.31 -27.88 42.92
CA PHE A 302 28.58 -28.41 43.43
C PHE A 302 28.50 -28.55 44.94
N ASP A 303 28.84 -29.70 45.45
CA ASP A 303 28.96 -29.90 46.90
C ASP A 303 30.17 -29.16 47.48
N GLU A 304 30.31 -29.14 48.82
CA GLU A 304 31.41 -28.48 49.51
C GLU A 304 32.79 -29.04 49.11
N MET A 305 32.85 -30.17 48.46
CA MET A 305 34.06 -30.83 47.95
C MET A 305 34.30 -30.60 46.45
N GLY A 306 33.41 -29.84 45.77
CA GLY A 306 33.51 -29.49 44.36
C GLY A 306 33.03 -30.61 43.41
N ASN A 307 32.28 -31.63 43.88
CA ASN A 307 31.69 -32.64 43.00
C ASN A 307 30.34 -32.14 42.45
N PRO A 308 30.08 -32.33 41.16
CA PRO A 308 28.80 -31.94 40.56
C PRO A 308 27.70 -32.91 41.00
N THR A 309 26.64 -32.40 41.60
CA THR A 309 25.40 -33.13 41.90
C THR A 309 24.31 -32.59 41.00
N VAL A 310 23.70 -33.44 40.17
CA VAL A 310 22.58 -33.10 39.32
C VAL A 310 21.30 -33.22 40.12
N THR A 311 20.61 -32.10 40.35
CA THR A 311 19.28 -32.06 40.97
C THR A 311 18.25 -31.68 39.92
N GLN A 312 17.19 -32.50 39.81
CA GLN A 312 16.07 -32.20 38.91
C GLN A 312 15.09 -31.25 39.62
N ARG A 313 14.78 -30.17 38.96
CA ARG A 313 13.78 -29.22 39.43
C ARG A 313 12.70 -29.02 38.37
N GLU A 314 11.45 -29.01 38.79
CA GLU A 314 10.36 -28.60 37.94
C GLU A 314 10.32 -27.06 37.90
N GLU A 315 10.41 -26.50 36.71
CA GLU A 315 10.23 -25.07 36.45
C GLU A 315 9.13 -24.87 35.43
N ASP A 316 8.44 -23.72 35.50
CA ASP A 316 7.43 -23.37 34.50
C ASP A 316 8.07 -23.31 33.11
N ASP A 317 7.40 -23.89 32.10
CA ASP A 317 7.86 -23.81 30.71
C ASP A 317 7.59 -22.41 30.17
N MET A 318 8.63 -21.54 30.26
CA MET A 318 8.57 -20.14 29.87
C MET A 318 8.89 -19.94 28.41
N ILE A 319 8.01 -19.25 27.70
CA ILE A 319 8.15 -18.91 26.27
C ILE A 319 8.42 -17.41 26.16
N PRO A 320 9.46 -16.97 25.42
CA PRO A 320 9.69 -15.55 25.19
C PRO A 320 8.56 -14.94 24.33
N TYR A 321 8.11 -13.74 24.65
CA TYR A 321 7.21 -13.00 23.77
C TYR A 321 7.93 -12.62 22.48
N TYR A 322 7.24 -12.81 21.34
CA TYR A 322 7.76 -12.37 20.06
C TYR A 322 7.86 -10.84 20.00
N LYS A 323 8.97 -10.35 19.48
CA LYS A 323 9.25 -8.93 19.33
C LYS A 323 9.59 -8.65 17.85
N PRO A 324 8.84 -7.78 17.18
CA PRO A 324 9.04 -7.54 15.74
C PRO A 324 10.41 -6.94 15.40
N ASP A 325 10.96 -6.05 16.25
CA ASP A 325 12.21 -5.30 16.07
C ASP A 325 12.33 -4.58 14.70
N VAL A 326 11.18 -4.26 14.09
CA VAL A 326 11.05 -3.52 12.83
C VAL A 326 10.27 -2.23 13.03
N TYR A 327 10.62 -1.21 12.25
CA TYR A 327 9.84 0.02 12.24
C TYR A 327 8.43 -0.22 11.68
N PRO A 328 7.41 0.46 12.23
CA PRO A 328 6.01 0.28 11.80
C PRO A 328 5.69 1.03 10.50
N VAL A 329 6.68 1.44 9.74
CA VAL A 329 6.52 2.27 8.55
C VAL A 329 7.15 1.58 7.35
N VAL A 330 6.38 1.49 6.27
CA VAL A 330 6.81 0.95 4.97
C VAL A 330 6.70 2.05 3.92
N ILE A 331 7.73 2.21 3.10
CA ILE A 331 7.80 3.25 2.07
C ILE A 331 7.50 2.69 0.69
N ARG A 332 6.59 3.33 -0.02
CA ARG A 332 6.41 3.17 -1.46
C ARG A 332 7.16 4.26 -2.20
N ARG A 333 8.00 3.86 -3.16
CA ARG A 333 8.70 4.78 -4.06
C ARG A 333 8.08 4.70 -5.45
N ASN A 334 7.93 5.84 -6.13
CA ASN A 334 7.49 5.86 -7.53
C ASN A 334 8.58 5.27 -8.43
N VAL A 335 9.67 6.00 -8.59
CA VAL A 335 10.88 5.53 -9.27
C VAL A 335 12.06 5.80 -8.35
N SER A 336 12.83 4.77 -8.01
CA SER A 336 13.94 4.89 -7.08
C SER A 336 15.02 5.84 -7.59
N VAL A 337 15.45 6.78 -6.74
CA VAL A 337 16.53 7.74 -7.02
C VAL A 337 17.57 7.65 -5.92
N VAL A 338 18.83 7.48 -6.30
CA VAL A 338 19.94 7.42 -5.35
C VAL A 338 20.06 8.74 -4.58
N GLY A 339 20.15 8.67 -3.27
CA GLY A 339 20.28 9.83 -2.40
C GLY A 339 18.97 10.59 -2.12
N LYS A 340 17.82 9.99 -2.44
CA LYS A 340 16.49 10.48 -2.04
C LYS A 340 15.75 9.41 -1.26
N LEU A 341 15.00 9.83 -0.25
CA LEU A 341 14.13 8.94 0.51
C LEU A 341 12.94 8.49 -0.36
N LEU A 342 12.21 9.46 -0.88
CA LEU A 342 11.16 9.27 -1.88
C LEU A 342 11.78 9.17 -3.27
N GLY A 343 11.08 8.59 -4.21
CA GLY A 343 11.52 8.48 -5.58
C GLY A 343 11.43 9.78 -6.37
N SER A 344 11.45 9.66 -7.69
CA SER A 344 11.18 10.78 -8.61
C SER A 344 9.69 11.06 -8.69
N SER A 345 9.30 12.32 -8.59
CA SER A 345 7.93 12.78 -8.84
C SER A 345 7.70 12.95 -10.35
N ASP A 346 6.53 12.50 -10.82
CA ASP A 346 6.12 12.72 -12.21
C ASP A 346 5.77 14.17 -12.46
N VAL A 347 5.23 14.86 -11.45
CA VAL A 347 4.97 16.30 -11.51
C VAL A 347 6.25 17.07 -11.79
N ASP A 348 7.37 16.73 -11.13
CA ASP A 348 8.67 17.37 -11.38
C ASP A 348 9.15 17.16 -12.81
N MET A 349 8.90 15.97 -13.38
CA MET A 349 9.33 15.63 -14.74
C MET A 349 8.61 16.42 -15.82
N ILE A 350 7.34 16.80 -15.59
CA ILE A 350 6.47 17.43 -16.59
C ILE A 350 6.08 18.87 -16.23
N ARG A 351 6.57 19.39 -15.11
CA ARG A 351 6.27 20.74 -14.61
C ARG A 351 6.52 21.84 -15.65
N ASP A 352 7.68 21.81 -16.29
CA ASP A 352 8.06 22.87 -17.24
C ASP A 352 7.17 22.87 -18.46
N GLN A 353 6.78 21.68 -18.97
CA GLN A 353 5.85 21.54 -20.09
C GLN A 353 4.45 22.03 -19.70
N GLN A 354 3.98 21.72 -18.49
CA GLN A 354 2.71 22.20 -17.98
C GLN A 354 2.68 23.73 -17.94
N MET A 355 3.73 24.36 -17.40
CA MET A 355 3.83 25.81 -17.36
C MET A 355 3.88 26.43 -18.76
N LEU A 356 4.54 25.76 -19.72
CA LEU A 356 4.59 26.19 -21.11
C LEU A 356 3.22 26.14 -21.79
N ILE A 357 2.44 25.06 -21.60
CA ILE A 357 1.07 24.91 -22.10
C ILE A 357 0.20 26.05 -21.56
N ASN A 358 0.22 26.33 -20.27
CA ASN A 358 -0.54 27.41 -19.69
C ASN A 358 -0.18 28.78 -20.25
N LYS A 359 1.11 29.02 -20.55
CA LYS A 359 1.57 30.27 -21.20
C LYS A 359 1.06 30.39 -22.64
N ILE A 360 1.07 29.29 -23.40
CA ILE A 360 0.57 29.26 -24.78
C ILE A 360 -0.93 29.50 -24.79
N ASP A 361 -1.72 28.78 -23.96
CA ASP A 361 -3.18 28.93 -23.87
C ASP A 361 -3.57 30.34 -23.46
N SER A 362 -2.87 30.91 -22.48
CA SER A 362 -3.10 32.31 -22.06
C SER A 362 -2.75 33.30 -23.19
N SER A 363 -1.68 33.03 -23.97
CA SER A 363 -1.30 33.86 -25.13
C SER A 363 -2.33 33.74 -26.25
N ILE A 364 -2.82 32.55 -26.54
CA ILE A 364 -3.89 32.31 -27.53
C ILE A 364 -5.15 33.06 -27.10
N SER A 365 -5.56 32.94 -25.84
CA SER A 365 -6.71 33.65 -25.29
C SER A 365 -6.57 35.16 -25.44
N MET A 366 -5.40 35.71 -25.09
CA MET A 366 -5.16 37.15 -25.23
C MET A 366 -5.16 37.59 -26.69
N LYS A 367 -4.61 36.81 -27.63
CA LYS A 367 -4.66 37.08 -29.07
C LYS A 367 -6.10 37.09 -29.58
N LEU A 368 -6.91 36.11 -29.18
CA LEU A 368 -8.32 36.01 -29.57
C LEU A 368 -9.15 37.19 -29.02
N LEU A 369 -8.92 37.55 -27.75
CA LEU A 369 -9.57 38.70 -27.14
C LEU A 369 -9.15 40.06 -27.76
N GLY A 370 -7.88 40.13 -28.18
CA GLY A 370 -7.35 41.31 -28.90
C GLY A 370 -7.75 41.35 -30.37
N GLY A 371 -8.25 40.25 -30.94
CA GLY A 371 -8.82 40.16 -32.26
C GLY A 371 -10.21 40.82 -32.31
N GLY A 372 -10.73 40.96 -33.49
CA GLY A 372 -12.07 41.49 -33.70
C GLY A 372 -12.14 42.43 -34.86
N SER A 373 -13.28 43.07 -35.02
CA SER A 373 -13.50 44.08 -36.07
C SER A 373 -13.22 45.48 -35.55
N VAL A 374 -12.25 46.13 -36.15
CA VAL A 374 -11.97 47.56 -35.93
C VAL A 374 -12.72 48.33 -37.00
N ILE A 375 -13.63 49.21 -36.57
CA ILE A 375 -14.40 50.08 -37.46
C ILE A 375 -13.65 51.40 -37.57
N THR A 376 -13.26 51.77 -38.77
CA THR A 376 -12.72 53.10 -39.04
C THR A 376 -13.88 54.05 -39.26
N LEU A 377 -13.83 55.19 -38.59
CA LEU A 377 -14.84 56.21 -38.65
C LEU A 377 -14.18 57.56 -38.94
N PRO A 378 -14.82 58.45 -39.68
CA PRO A 378 -14.37 59.85 -39.81
C PRO A 378 -14.21 60.51 -38.42
N LYS A 379 -13.22 61.37 -38.27
CA LYS A 379 -12.90 61.99 -37.00
C LYS A 379 -14.13 62.79 -36.46
N GLY A 380 -14.53 62.45 -35.23
CA GLY A 380 -15.67 63.14 -34.56
C GLY A 380 -17.03 62.42 -34.74
N LYS A 381 -17.07 61.33 -35.56
CA LYS A 381 -18.30 60.58 -35.76
C LYS A 381 -18.37 59.41 -34.76
N GLN A 382 -19.59 59.06 -34.36
CA GLN A 382 -19.88 57.94 -33.46
C GLN A 382 -21.08 57.14 -33.95
N ILE A 383 -20.97 55.79 -33.85
CA ILE A 383 -22.11 54.90 -34.13
C ILE A 383 -23.04 54.93 -32.93
N ARG A 384 -24.28 55.36 -33.15
CA ARG A 384 -25.33 55.36 -32.10
C ARG A 384 -26.17 54.10 -32.24
N ARG A 385 -26.51 53.50 -31.13
CA ARG A 385 -27.48 52.40 -31.05
C ARG A 385 -28.84 52.99 -30.72
N ASN A 386 -29.85 52.68 -31.51
CA ASN A 386 -31.24 52.93 -31.18
C ASN A 386 -31.85 51.69 -30.48
N ASP A 387 -32.91 51.88 -29.73
CA ASP A 387 -33.60 50.81 -28.97
C ASP A 387 -34.20 49.71 -29.87
N GLU A 388 -34.28 49.93 -31.19
CA GLU A 388 -34.81 49.00 -32.21
C GLU A 388 -33.70 48.16 -32.90
N ASN A 389 -32.55 47.96 -32.31
CA ASN A 389 -31.41 47.22 -32.88
C ASN A 389 -30.77 47.82 -34.15
N PHE A 390 -31.16 49.00 -34.59
CA PHE A 390 -30.53 49.69 -35.69
C PHE A 390 -29.35 50.54 -35.22
N LYS A 391 -28.26 50.45 -35.96
CA LYS A 391 -27.08 51.29 -35.77
C LYS A 391 -27.13 52.41 -36.78
N THR A 392 -27.19 53.67 -36.33
CA THR A 392 -27.15 54.84 -37.20
C THR A 392 -25.84 55.57 -37.08
N LEU A 393 -25.31 55.95 -38.22
CA LEU A 393 -24.16 56.84 -38.35
C LEU A 393 -24.51 58.01 -39.28
N GLU A 394 -24.48 59.20 -38.78
CA GLU A 394 -24.72 60.43 -39.55
C GLU A 394 -23.40 60.85 -40.19
N LEU A 395 -23.42 61.03 -41.52
CA LEU A 395 -22.30 61.51 -42.34
C LEU A 395 -22.58 62.88 -42.88
N ASP A 396 -21.57 63.74 -42.86
CA ASP A 396 -21.74 65.14 -43.34
C ASP A 396 -21.55 65.24 -44.87
N ASP A 397 -20.76 64.32 -45.45
CA ASP A 397 -20.44 64.27 -46.87
C ASP A 397 -20.32 62.87 -47.44
N ALA A 398 -20.56 62.72 -48.72
CA ALA A 398 -20.40 61.44 -49.44
C ALA A 398 -18.97 60.92 -49.45
N SER A 399 -17.97 61.78 -49.31
CA SER A 399 -16.57 61.39 -49.15
C SER A 399 -16.24 60.63 -47.85
N GLU A 400 -17.02 60.96 -46.78
CA GLU A 400 -16.87 60.29 -45.51
C GLU A 400 -17.28 58.77 -45.54
N LYS A 401 -18.14 58.39 -46.47
CA LYS A 401 -18.52 57.02 -46.70
C LYS A 401 -17.34 56.17 -47.15
N ALA A 402 -16.41 56.76 -47.88
CA ALA A 402 -15.18 56.08 -48.33
C ALA A 402 -14.17 55.84 -47.17
N MET A 403 -14.35 56.56 -46.04
CA MET A 403 -13.51 56.36 -44.85
C MET A 403 -14.09 55.35 -43.88
N LEU A 404 -15.29 54.80 -44.18
CA LEU A 404 -15.90 53.73 -43.41
C LEU A 404 -15.34 52.41 -43.91
N ASP A 405 -14.59 51.75 -43.05
CA ASP A 405 -14.07 50.40 -43.32
C ASP A 405 -14.15 49.55 -42.08
N VAL A 406 -14.27 48.27 -42.27
CA VAL A 406 -14.26 47.29 -41.19
C VAL A 406 -13.02 46.42 -41.37
N LEU A 407 -12.01 46.76 -40.62
CA LEU A 407 -10.80 45.93 -40.53
C LEU A 407 -11.05 44.77 -39.60
N THR A 408 -11.13 43.56 -40.13
CA THR A 408 -11.22 42.37 -39.32
C THR A 408 -9.81 41.90 -39.00
N LEU A 409 -9.41 42.09 -37.76
CA LEU A 409 -8.14 41.60 -37.23
C LEU A 409 -8.34 40.17 -36.74
N GLN A 410 -7.99 39.20 -37.55
CA GLN A 410 -7.94 37.78 -37.15
C GLN A 410 -6.50 37.42 -36.81
N PRO A 411 -6.17 37.16 -35.53
CA PRO A 411 -4.84 36.71 -35.17
C PRO A 411 -4.63 35.26 -35.71
N ASP A 412 -3.49 35.04 -36.35
CA ASP A 412 -3.08 33.69 -36.70
C ASP A 412 -2.56 32.96 -35.45
N ILE A 413 -3.32 31.97 -34.99
CA ILE A 413 -3.02 31.14 -33.81
C ILE A 413 -2.58 29.74 -34.21
N SER A 414 -2.51 29.42 -35.51
CA SER A 414 -2.26 28.05 -36.02
C SER A 414 -0.92 27.50 -35.55
N ARG A 415 0.11 28.36 -35.50
CA ARG A 415 1.45 27.98 -35.03
C ARG A 415 1.49 27.75 -33.53
N ASP A 416 0.75 28.56 -32.77
CA ASP A 416 0.67 28.42 -31.31
C ASP A 416 -0.02 27.09 -30.95
N MET A 417 -1.12 26.75 -31.62
CA MET A 417 -1.82 25.49 -31.43
C MET A 417 -0.96 24.27 -31.81
N ALA A 418 -0.24 24.34 -32.94
CA ALA A 418 0.66 23.26 -33.35
C ALA A 418 1.81 23.06 -32.35
N PHE A 419 2.30 24.13 -31.74
CA PHE A 419 3.34 24.07 -30.73
C PHE A 419 2.79 23.53 -29.38
N GLU A 420 1.57 23.91 -29.02
CA GLU A 420 0.86 23.36 -27.86
C GLU A 420 0.68 21.83 -28.01
N ASP A 421 0.15 21.36 -29.13
CA ASP A 421 -0.05 19.94 -29.41
C ASP A 421 1.28 19.15 -29.35
N SER A 422 2.36 19.73 -29.90
CA SER A 422 3.70 19.15 -29.83
C SER A 422 4.19 19.07 -28.37
N THR A 423 3.97 20.11 -27.56
CA THR A 423 4.36 20.15 -26.15
C THR A 423 3.55 19.15 -25.33
N TYR A 424 2.24 19.06 -25.57
CA TYR A 424 1.36 18.08 -24.94
C TYR A 424 1.79 16.64 -25.25
N THR A 425 2.11 16.36 -26.52
CA THR A 425 2.62 15.05 -26.94
C THR A 425 3.98 14.73 -26.29
N ALA A 426 4.89 15.70 -26.24
CA ALA A 426 6.19 15.54 -25.60
C ALA A 426 6.05 15.25 -24.09
N MET A 427 5.16 15.95 -23.41
CA MET A 427 4.85 15.77 -21.99
C MET A 427 4.37 14.34 -21.68
N ARG A 428 3.43 13.84 -22.47
CA ARG A 428 2.92 12.46 -22.33
C ARG A 428 4.00 11.40 -22.62
N ASN A 429 4.83 11.64 -23.63
CA ASN A 429 5.93 10.74 -23.99
C ASN A 429 7.01 10.68 -22.91
N LEU A 430 7.24 11.74 -22.14
CA LEU A 430 8.18 11.74 -21.00
C LEU A 430 7.76 10.73 -19.93
N ILE A 431 6.49 10.70 -19.59
CA ILE A 431 5.93 9.77 -18.61
C ILE A 431 5.76 8.36 -19.21
N GLY A 432 5.60 8.26 -20.52
CA GLY A 432 5.38 6.99 -21.23
C GLY A 432 3.90 6.70 -21.52
N ILE A 433 3.03 7.68 -21.41
CA ILE A 433 1.59 7.53 -21.70
C ILE A 433 1.34 7.84 -23.16
N THR A 434 1.11 6.82 -23.99
CA THR A 434 0.79 6.97 -25.42
C THR A 434 -0.74 7.00 -25.62
N ASP A 435 -1.17 7.44 -26.83
CA ASP A 435 -2.58 7.41 -27.22
C ASP A 435 -3.17 5.98 -27.19
N SER A 436 -2.35 4.98 -27.57
CA SER A 436 -2.74 3.58 -27.50
C SER A 436 -2.99 3.11 -26.07
N PHE A 437 -2.22 3.61 -25.08
CA PHE A 437 -2.41 3.29 -23.67
C PHE A 437 -3.73 3.85 -23.12
N GLN A 438 -4.10 5.05 -23.54
CA GLN A 438 -5.38 5.68 -23.15
C GLN A 438 -6.60 5.20 -23.95
N GLY A 439 -6.43 4.24 -24.86
CA GLY A 439 -7.51 3.78 -25.73
C GLY A 439 -7.94 4.79 -26.79
N ARG A 440 -7.16 5.87 -26.99
CA ARG A 440 -7.38 6.86 -28.04
C ARG A 440 -6.94 6.32 -29.40
N LYS A 441 -7.49 6.89 -30.48
CA LYS A 441 -7.10 6.51 -31.85
C LYS A 441 -5.66 6.94 -32.12
N ASP A 442 -4.75 6.00 -32.09
CA ASP A 442 -3.36 6.21 -32.47
C ASP A 442 -3.24 6.22 -33.99
N SER A 443 -2.83 7.35 -34.57
CA SER A 443 -2.64 7.51 -36.00
C SER A 443 -1.41 6.79 -36.54
N THR A 444 -0.45 6.45 -35.68
CA THR A 444 0.80 5.76 -36.03
C THR A 444 0.63 4.23 -36.04
N ALA A 445 -0.33 3.69 -35.31
CA ALA A 445 -0.63 2.27 -35.23
C ALA A 445 -1.89 1.93 -36.04
N THR A 446 -1.70 1.51 -37.30
CA THR A 446 -2.80 1.27 -38.27
C THR A 446 -3.41 -0.13 -38.16
N SER A 447 -2.73 -1.10 -37.52
CA SER A 447 -3.24 -2.47 -37.34
C SER A 447 -3.45 -2.80 -35.86
N GLY A 448 -4.33 -3.77 -35.56
CA GLY A 448 -4.57 -4.25 -34.20
C GLY A 448 -3.30 -4.74 -33.51
N THR A 449 -2.46 -5.47 -34.22
CA THR A 449 -1.15 -5.97 -33.77
C THR A 449 -0.15 -4.82 -33.49
N ALA A 450 -0.15 -3.78 -34.31
CA ALA A 450 0.70 -2.60 -34.08
C ALA A 450 0.27 -1.82 -32.83
N LYS A 451 -1.05 -1.74 -32.56
CA LYS A 451 -1.60 -1.14 -31.34
C LYS A 451 -1.23 -1.94 -30.09
N GLN A 452 -1.36 -3.27 -30.15
CA GLN A 452 -0.94 -4.15 -29.06
C GLN A 452 0.56 -4.05 -28.78
N PHE A 453 1.38 -4.00 -29.82
CA PHE A 453 2.83 -3.82 -29.67
C PHE A 453 3.20 -2.46 -29.08
N ALA A 454 2.55 -1.38 -29.52
CA ALA A 454 2.75 -0.03 -28.96
C ALA A 454 2.30 0.04 -27.49
N ALA A 455 1.18 -0.57 -27.15
CA ALA A 455 0.69 -0.67 -25.76
C ALA A 455 1.65 -1.48 -24.88
N ALA A 456 2.16 -2.61 -25.37
CA ALA A 456 3.13 -3.44 -24.66
C ALA A 456 4.47 -2.72 -24.43
N GLN A 457 4.94 -1.93 -25.41
CA GLN A 457 6.15 -1.15 -25.28
C GLN A 457 6.00 0.00 -24.27
N THR A 458 4.81 0.58 -24.16
CA THR A 458 4.47 1.59 -23.15
C THR A 458 4.39 0.96 -21.76
N ALA A 459 3.78 -0.23 -21.66
CA ALA A 459 3.71 -0.98 -20.41
C ALA A 459 5.11 -1.26 -19.82
N GLY A 460 6.11 -1.52 -20.67
CA GLY A 460 7.50 -1.71 -20.23
C GLY A 460 8.13 -0.50 -19.53
N ARG A 461 7.67 0.72 -19.80
CA ARG A 461 8.14 1.93 -19.10
C ARG A 461 7.51 2.06 -17.70
N LEU A 462 6.30 1.55 -17.52
CA LEU A 462 5.59 1.54 -16.25
C LEU A 462 5.98 0.34 -15.37
N GLU A 463 6.71 -0.63 -15.92
CA GLU A 463 7.10 -1.85 -15.21
C GLU A 463 7.96 -1.56 -13.96
N SER A 464 8.87 -0.59 -14.04
CA SER A 464 9.69 -0.18 -12.89
C SER A 464 8.84 0.29 -11.71
N ARG A 465 7.75 1.02 -11.97
CA ARG A 465 6.83 1.49 -10.93
C ARG A 465 6.05 0.34 -10.32
N LYS A 466 5.62 -0.61 -11.17
CA LYS A 466 4.95 -1.82 -10.71
C LYS A 466 5.86 -2.67 -9.83
N VAL A 467 7.13 -2.81 -10.20
CA VAL A 467 8.14 -3.49 -9.38
C VAL A 467 8.29 -2.81 -8.01
N MET A 468 8.35 -1.46 -7.98
CA MET A 468 8.43 -0.71 -6.72
C MET A 468 7.16 -0.85 -5.87
N LYS A 469 5.97 -0.88 -6.49
CA LYS A 469 4.71 -1.18 -5.79
C LYS A 469 4.76 -2.57 -5.17
N ASN A 470 5.11 -3.58 -5.95
CA ASN A 470 5.17 -4.96 -5.49
C ASN A 470 6.19 -5.15 -4.35
N ALA A 471 7.36 -4.51 -4.44
CA ALA A 471 8.35 -4.53 -3.36
C ALA A 471 7.80 -3.90 -2.07
N CYS A 472 7.14 -2.74 -2.17
CA CYS A 472 6.51 -2.11 -1.01
C CYS A 472 5.45 -2.99 -0.36
N TYR A 473 4.59 -3.64 -1.17
CA TYR A 473 3.56 -4.53 -0.63
C TYR A 473 4.16 -5.80 -0.02
N ALA A 474 5.27 -6.31 -0.54
CA ALA A 474 5.99 -7.43 0.08
C ALA A 474 6.51 -7.05 1.48
N ASP A 475 7.16 -5.88 1.60
CA ASP A 475 7.61 -5.33 2.89
C ASP A 475 6.42 -5.07 3.84
N LEU A 476 5.29 -4.58 3.31
CA LEU A 476 4.07 -4.34 4.07
C LEU A 476 3.51 -5.64 4.66
N PHE A 477 3.45 -6.70 3.86
CA PHE A 477 2.98 -8.02 4.32
C PHE A 477 3.89 -8.62 5.38
N GLU A 478 5.20 -8.44 5.25
CA GLU A 478 6.16 -8.87 6.27
C GLU A 478 5.93 -8.15 7.60
N VAL A 479 5.80 -6.81 7.57
CA VAL A 479 5.53 -6.02 8.78
C VAL A 479 4.18 -6.39 9.38
N MET A 480 3.14 -6.57 8.57
CA MET A 480 1.81 -7.01 9.04
C MET A 480 1.91 -8.36 9.77
N PHE A 481 2.61 -9.34 9.17
CA PHE A 481 2.80 -10.66 9.78
C PHE A 481 3.54 -10.58 11.11
N LYS A 482 4.65 -9.84 11.18
CA LYS A 482 5.41 -9.66 12.43
C LYS A 482 4.58 -9.02 13.53
N PHE A 483 3.72 -8.05 13.20
CA PHE A 483 2.79 -7.45 14.17
C PHE A 483 1.68 -8.42 14.59
N LEU A 484 1.18 -9.23 13.68
CA LEU A 484 0.23 -10.30 14.03
C LEU A 484 0.86 -11.32 14.97
N LEU A 485 2.06 -11.75 14.69
CA LEU A 485 2.81 -12.70 15.54
C LEU A 485 3.07 -12.13 16.94
N ALA A 486 3.34 -10.82 17.03
CA ALA A 486 3.59 -10.13 18.31
C ALA A 486 2.32 -9.97 19.16
N TYR A 487 1.20 -9.56 18.55
CA TYR A 487 0.05 -9.04 19.30
C TYR A 487 -1.23 -9.86 19.18
N SER A 488 -1.29 -10.88 18.31
CA SER A 488 -2.47 -11.73 18.15
C SER A 488 -2.50 -12.83 19.22
N ASP A 489 -2.96 -12.50 20.42
CA ASP A 489 -2.96 -13.46 21.54
C ASP A 489 -4.06 -14.53 21.43
N GLU A 490 -5.19 -14.21 20.78
CA GLU A 490 -6.29 -15.14 20.59
C GLU A 490 -6.31 -15.70 19.17
N PRO A 491 -6.79 -16.95 18.96
CA PRO A 491 -7.03 -17.50 17.63
C PRO A 491 -8.00 -16.62 16.84
N ARG A 492 -7.65 -16.28 15.60
CA ARG A 492 -8.42 -15.38 14.75
C ARG A 492 -9.10 -16.12 13.62
N PRO A 493 -10.41 -15.95 13.46
CA PRO A 493 -11.13 -16.59 12.36
C PRO A 493 -10.66 -16.04 11.02
N MET A 494 -10.52 -16.92 10.04
CA MET A 494 -10.22 -16.57 8.65
C MET A 494 -11.10 -17.35 7.69
N VAL A 495 -11.30 -16.78 6.52
CA VAL A 495 -12.00 -17.44 5.40
C VAL A 495 -11.01 -17.56 4.26
N TYR A 496 -10.87 -18.74 3.71
CA TYR A 496 -10.00 -18.99 2.57
C TYR A 496 -10.71 -19.83 1.52
N LYS A 497 -10.17 -19.83 0.31
CA LYS A 497 -10.69 -20.64 -0.78
C LYS A 497 -9.78 -21.84 -1.01
N ASP A 498 -10.35 -23.03 -1.07
CA ASP A 498 -9.65 -24.23 -1.50
C ASP A 498 -9.31 -24.14 -3.00
N THR A 499 -8.44 -25.04 -3.44
CA THR A 499 -8.07 -25.21 -4.87
C THR A 499 -9.27 -25.35 -5.80
N ASN A 500 -10.40 -25.79 -5.30
CA ASN A 500 -11.66 -25.93 -6.01
C ASN A 500 -12.55 -24.66 -5.95
N GLY A 501 -12.08 -23.54 -5.35
CA GLY A 501 -12.84 -22.33 -5.18
C GLY A 501 -13.89 -22.37 -4.06
N THR A 502 -13.99 -23.47 -3.32
CA THR A 502 -14.92 -23.60 -2.19
C THR A 502 -14.43 -22.79 -1.01
N GLN A 503 -15.33 -22.01 -0.39
CA GLN A 503 -15.00 -21.28 0.83
C GLN A 503 -14.83 -22.25 2.01
N LEU A 504 -13.69 -22.20 2.64
CA LEU A 504 -13.37 -22.92 3.87
C LEU A 504 -13.13 -21.91 4.99
N TYR A 505 -13.36 -22.36 6.21
CA TYR A 505 -13.18 -21.58 7.42
C TYR A 505 -12.04 -22.16 8.24
N GLY A 506 -11.16 -21.30 8.70
CA GLY A 506 -10.02 -21.67 9.54
C GLY A 506 -9.75 -20.66 10.62
N THR A 507 -8.69 -20.85 11.34
CA THR A 507 -8.23 -19.94 12.38
C THR A 507 -6.74 -19.71 12.25
N PHE A 508 -6.32 -18.47 12.33
CA PHE A 508 -4.92 -18.12 12.49
C PHE A 508 -4.60 -18.15 13.98
N ASN A 509 -3.63 -18.97 14.36
CA ASN A 509 -3.13 -19.05 15.72
C ASN A 509 -1.63 -18.83 15.74
N LYS A 510 -1.16 -17.79 16.45
CA LYS A 510 0.27 -17.50 16.54
C LYS A 510 1.08 -18.64 17.14
N MET A 511 0.46 -19.48 18.02
CA MET A 511 1.15 -20.59 18.67
C MET A 511 1.60 -21.69 17.69
N ASP A 512 1.01 -21.74 16.49
CA ASP A 512 1.42 -22.67 15.44
C ASP A 512 2.82 -22.35 14.88
N PHE A 513 3.29 -21.12 15.10
CA PHE A 513 4.61 -20.62 14.70
C PHE A 513 5.68 -20.80 15.78
N LEU A 514 5.31 -21.34 16.95
CA LEU A 514 6.25 -21.63 18.00
C LEU A 514 6.91 -22.99 17.73
N LYS A 515 8.21 -22.98 17.52
CA LYS A 515 9.03 -24.18 17.31
C LYS A 515 9.99 -24.37 18.47
N VAL A 516 10.60 -25.54 18.50
CA VAL A 516 11.64 -25.90 19.47
C VAL A 516 12.90 -26.22 18.69
N ASP A 517 14.04 -25.64 19.08
CA ASP A 517 15.32 -25.91 18.44
C ASP A 517 15.91 -27.29 18.86
N GLU A 518 17.08 -27.63 18.33
CA GLU A 518 17.78 -28.89 18.65
C GLU A 518 18.20 -28.96 20.13
N ALA A 519 18.31 -27.80 20.81
CA ALA A 519 18.66 -27.73 22.24
C ALA A 519 17.42 -27.84 23.15
N GLY A 520 16.21 -27.85 22.60
CA GLY A 520 14.94 -27.89 23.34
C GLY A 520 14.43 -26.53 23.76
N GLU A 521 15.03 -25.43 23.28
CA GLU A 521 14.59 -24.07 23.59
C GLU A 521 13.51 -23.59 22.59
N PRO A 522 12.42 -22.97 23.10
CA PRO A 522 11.35 -22.48 22.23
C PRO A 522 11.77 -21.21 21.49
N TYR A 523 11.47 -21.15 20.20
CA TYR A 523 11.67 -19.97 19.36
C TYR A 523 10.50 -19.74 18.41
N TRP A 524 10.31 -18.48 18.00
CA TRP A 524 9.28 -18.12 17.04
C TRP A 524 9.82 -18.23 15.62
N ASN A 525 9.13 -19.00 14.80
CA ASN A 525 9.46 -19.12 13.39
C ASN A 525 8.86 -17.92 12.62
N ASP A 526 9.70 -16.98 12.24
CA ASP A 526 9.37 -15.83 11.37
C ASP A 526 10.14 -15.87 10.04
N GLU A 527 10.81 -17.00 9.74
CA GLU A 527 11.65 -17.19 8.56
C GLU A 527 10.84 -17.46 7.29
N PHE A 528 10.07 -16.49 6.85
CA PHE A 528 9.31 -16.54 5.61
C PHE A 528 9.77 -15.47 4.63
N LEU A 529 9.68 -15.76 3.33
CA LEU A 529 9.97 -14.83 2.25
C LEU A 529 8.65 -14.29 1.71
N PHE A 530 8.46 -12.98 1.84
CA PHE A 530 7.28 -12.30 1.35
C PHE A 530 7.52 -11.77 -0.07
N SER A 531 6.54 -11.94 -0.91
CA SER A 531 6.50 -11.45 -2.28
C SER A 531 5.05 -11.18 -2.69
N VAL A 532 4.88 -10.67 -3.89
CA VAL A 532 3.56 -10.46 -4.48
C VAL A 532 3.30 -11.53 -5.52
N ASP A 533 2.10 -12.06 -5.55
CA ASP A 533 1.68 -12.99 -6.59
C ASP A 533 1.58 -12.26 -7.94
N GLN A 534 2.56 -12.51 -8.79
CA GLN A 534 2.65 -11.94 -10.13
C GLN A 534 1.79 -12.70 -11.15
N THR A 535 1.24 -13.85 -10.77
CA THR A 535 0.42 -14.68 -11.66
C THR A 535 -1.02 -14.17 -11.76
N ALA A 536 -1.45 -13.30 -10.84
CA ALA A 536 -2.74 -12.63 -10.95
C ALA A 536 -2.71 -11.68 -12.17
N PRO A 537 -3.41 -11.99 -13.26
CA PRO A 537 -3.33 -11.16 -14.46
C PRO A 537 -3.94 -9.78 -14.18
N LEU A 538 -3.22 -8.74 -14.60
CA LEU A 538 -3.71 -7.37 -14.61
C LEU A 538 -5.10 -7.32 -15.23
N ALA A 539 -6.04 -6.62 -14.60
CA ALA A 539 -7.43 -6.54 -15.06
C ALA A 539 -7.55 -6.16 -16.55
N GLY A 540 -6.64 -5.32 -17.07
CA GLY A 540 -6.58 -4.96 -18.48
C GLY A 540 -6.06 -6.05 -19.42
N ASN A 541 -5.39 -7.09 -18.92
CA ASN A 541 -4.89 -8.21 -19.71
C ASN A 541 -5.79 -9.45 -19.65
N ARG A 542 -6.77 -9.49 -18.75
CA ARG A 542 -7.63 -10.68 -18.56
C ARG A 542 -8.37 -11.06 -19.82
N GLU A 543 -8.95 -10.09 -20.52
CA GLU A 543 -9.67 -10.36 -21.77
C GLU A 543 -8.76 -10.95 -22.84
N ASN A 544 -7.54 -10.46 -22.96
CA ASN A 544 -6.55 -10.99 -23.89
C ASN A 544 -6.16 -12.43 -23.53
N LEU A 545 -5.92 -12.70 -22.24
CA LEU A 545 -5.60 -14.04 -21.73
C LEU A 545 -6.77 -15.00 -21.88
N TRP A 546 -8.01 -14.54 -21.69
CA TRP A 546 -9.21 -15.34 -21.97
C TRP A 546 -9.33 -15.70 -23.45
N GLN A 547 -9.02 -14.74 -24.34
CA GLN A 547 -9.01 -14.98 -25.79
C GLN A 547 -7.87 -15.94 -26.17
N GLU A 548 -6.70 -15.79 -25.60
CA GLU A 548 -5.56 -16.68 -25.82
C GLU A 548 -5.85 -18.11 -25.32
N ALA A 549 -6.42 -18.26 -24.12
CA ALA A 549 -6.84 -19.55 -23.60
C ALA A 549 -7.89 -20.24 -24.50
N ARG A 550 -8.85 -19.48 -25.04
CA ARG A 550 -9.83 -19.99 -26.01
C ARG A 550 -9.17 -20.43 -27.31
N MET A 551 -8.26 -19.62 -27.87
CA MET A 551 -7.51 -19.98 -29.07
C MET A 551 -6.65 -21.23 -28.85
N ASN A 552 -6.03 -21.35 -27.67
CA ASN A 552 -5.26 -22.53 -27.33
C ASN A 552 -6.12 -23.80 -27.23
N LEU A 553 -7.35 -23.69 -26.72
CA LEU A 553 -8.31 -24.79 -26.73
C LEU A 553 -8.70 -25.16 -28.18
N GLU A 554 -9.08 -24.15 -29.00
CA GLU A 554 -9.45 -24.37 -30.40
C GLU A 554 -8.32 -24.97 -31.22
N ASN A 555 -7.09 -24.59 -30.96
CA ASN A 555 -5.88 -25.13 -31.61
C ASN A 555 -5.44 -26.50 -31.06
N GLY A 556 -6.15 -27.06 -30.07
CA GLY A 556 -5.82 -28.36 -29.50
C GLY A 556 -4.59 -28.39 -28.61
N CYS A 557 -4.14 -27.23 -28.10
CA CYS A 557 -2.97 -27.17 -27.19
C CYS A 557 -3.20 -27.93 -25.87
N PHE A 558 -4.45 -28.11 -25.46
CA PHE A 558 -4.85 -28.86 -24.26
C PHE A 558 -5.29 -30.29 -24.56
N GLY A 559 -5.23 -30.73 -25.83
CA GLY A 559 -5.76 -31.98 -26.33
C GLY A 559 -6.97 -31.76 -27.26
N ASP A 560 -7.75 -32.81 -27.52
CA ASP A 560 -8.97 -32.68 -28.33
C ASP A 560 -9.97 -31.73 -27.63
N PRO A 561 -10.43 -30.64 -28.32
CA PRO A 561 -11.38 -29.70 -27.72
C PRO A 561 -12.72 -30.31 -27.28
N SER A 562 -13.03 -31.51 -27.79
CA SER A 562 -14.28 -32.25 -27.44
C SER A 562 -14.07 -33.17 -26.24
N ASP A 563 -12.83 -33.38 -25.81
CA ASP A 563 -12.50 -34.24 -24.68
C ASP A 563 -12.77 -33.54 -23.34
N MET A 564 -13.36 -34.28 -22.41
CA MET A 564 -13.76 -33.77 -21.11
C MET A 564 -12.55 -33.35 -20.26
N GLN A 565 -11.40 -34.00 -20.43
CA GLN A 565 -10.19 -33.70 -19.71
C GLN A 565 -9.52 -32.42 -20.23
N SER A 566 -9.56 -32.20 -21.54
CA SER A 566 -9.11 -30.95 -22.18
C SER A 566 -9.96 -29.77 -21.76
N LEU A 567 -11.28 -29.95 -21.68
CA LEU A 567 -12.22 -28.95 -21.18
C LEU A 567 -12.00 -28.66 -19.69
N LEU A 568 -11.72 -29.65 -18.87
CA LEU A 568 -11.41 -29.46 -17.46
C LEU A 568 -10.14 -28.63 -17.28
N THR A 569 -9.09 -28.93 -18.06
CA THR A 569 -7.83 -28.16 -18.06
C THR A 569 -8.09 -26.73 -18.47
N PHE A 570 -8.86 -26.49 -19.54
CA PHE A 570 -9.23 -25.15 -19.99
C PHE A 570 -9.98 -24.36 -18.90
N TRP A 571 -11.02 -24.96 -18.28
CA TRP A 571 -11.78 -24.28 -17.26
C TRP A 571 -11.01 -24.07 -15.95
N THR A 572 -10.01 -24.92 -15.68
CA THR A 572 -9.08 -24.69 -14.58
C THR A 572 -8.19 -23.45 -14.83
N ILE A 573 -7.73 -23.27 -16.07
CA ILE A 573 -6.99 -22.07 -16.47
C ILE A 573 -7.90 -20.84 -16.43
N MET A 574 -9.12 -20.94 -16.93
CA MET A 574 -10.11 -19.84 -16.92
C MET A 574 -10.50 -19.43 -15.50
N GLU A 575 -10.54 -20.37 -14.56
CA GLU A 575 -10.74 -20.10 -13.14
C GLU A 575 -9.54 -19.34 -12.55
N GLY A 576 -8.31 -19.77 -12.84
CA GLY A 576 -7.09 -19.05 -12.46
C GLY A 576 -7.03 -17.63 -13.04
N LEU A 577 -7.65 -17.43 -14.21
CA LEU A 577 -7.80 -16.12 -14.85
C LEU A 577 -9.04 -15.34 -14.36
N HIS A 578 -9.74 -15.82 -13.34
CA HIS A 578 -10.95 -15.23 -12.76
C HIS A 578 -12.07 -14.95 -13.79
N TYR A 579 -12.28 -15.88 -14.71
CA TYR A 579 -13.40 -15.79 -15.64
C TYR A 579 -14.73 -16.00 -14.89
N PRO A 580 -15.75 -15.15 -15.12
CA PRO A 580 -17.04 -15.29 -14.44
C PRO A 580 -17.63 -16.69 -14.63
N LEU A 581 -18.08 -17.31 -13.54
CA LEU A 581 -18.70 -18.66 -13.50
C LEU A 581 -17.76 -19.82 -13.89
N ALA A 582 -16.45 -19.61 -14.04
CA ALA A 582 -15.51 -20.67 -14.40
C ALA A 582 -15.46 -21.80 -13.36
N SER A 583 -15.53 -21.47 -12.08
CA SER A 583 -15.56 -22.44 -10.97
C SER A 583 -16.80 -23.34 -11.02
N GLU A 584 -17.97 -22.79 -11.32
CA GLU A 584 -19.21 -23.56 -11.42
C GLU A 584 -19.18 -24.56 -12.59
N VAL A 585 -18.67 -24.10 -13.75
CA VAL A 585 -18.54 -24.96 -14.94
C VAL A 585 -17.51 -26.07 -14.70
N LYS A 586 -16.36 -25.73 -14.07
CA LYS A 586 -15.34 -26.72 -13.68
C LYS A 586 -15.91 -27.78 -12.76
N GLN A 587 -16.65 -27.38 -11.73
CA GLN A 587 -17.27 -28.30 -10.78
C GLN A 587 -18.24 -29.27 -11.50
N GLN A 588 -19.11 -28.75 -12.38
CA GLN A 588 -20.03 -29.59 -13.16
C GLN A 588 -19.28 -30.58 -14.06
N LEU A 589 -18.18 -30.18 -14.66
CA LEU A 589 -17.34 -31.08 -15.48
C LEU A 589 -16.67 -32.16 -14.64
N THR A 590 -16.17 -31.81 -13.45
CA THR A 590 -15.56 -32.75 -12.51
C THR A 590 -16.58 -33.81 -12.07
N GLU A 591 -17.76 -33.40 -11.65
CA GLU A 591 -18.84 -34.30 -11.27
C GLU A 591 -19.27 -35.27 -12.41
N ARG A 592 -19.29 -34.78 -13.65
CA ARG A 592 -19.58 -35.63 -14.82
C ARG A 592 -18.47 -36.63 -15.10
N LEU A 593 -17.23 -36.22 -14.95
CA LEU A 593 -16.06 -37.09 -15.16
C LEU A 593 -16.01 -38.19 -14.11
N GLU A 594 -16.30 -37.89 -12.85
CA GLU A 594 -16.41 -38.87 -11.77
C GLU A 594 -17.57 -39.86 -12.03
N GLN A 595 -18.72 -39.37 -12.47
CA GLN A 595 -19.85 -40.24 -12.85
C GLN A 595 -19.51 -41.18 -14.01
N GLN A 596 -18.80 -40.71 -15.03
CA GLN A 596 -18.35 -41.56 -16.14
C GLN A 596 -17.34 -42.60 -15.68
N GLN A 597 -16.38 -42.23 -14.82
CA GLN A 597 -15.42 -43.18 -14.27
C GLN A 597 -16.09 -44.27 -13.42
N MET A 598 -17.07 -43.87 -12.62
CA MET A 598 -17.86 -44.80 -11.80
C MET A 598 -18.68 -45.76 -12.65
N GLN A 599 -19.30 -45.27 -13.76
CA GLN A 599 -20.03 -46.10 -14.72
C GLN A 599 -19.09 -47.07 -15.45
N GLN A 600 -17.90 -46.62 -15.85
CA GLN A 600 -16.90 -47.52 -16.47
C GLN A 600 -16.43 -48.59 -15.50
N GLN A 601 -16.17 -48.28 -14.25
CA GLN A 601 -15.79 -49.23 -13.21
C GLN A 601 -16.92 -50.27 -12.97
N MET A 602 -18.18 -49.85 -12.92
CA MET A 602 -19.30 -50.75 -12.79
C MET A 602 -19.46 -51.68 -14.01
N MET A 603 -19.26 -51.19 -15.24
CA MET A 603 -19.28 -52.02 -16.45
C MET A 603 -18.13 -53.03 -16.46
N VAL A 604 -16.92 -52.66 -16.04
CA VAL A 604 -15.77 -53.56 -15.91
C VAL A 604 -16.02 -54.63 -14.83
N GLN A 605 -16.61 -54.27 -13.71
CA GLN A 605 -17.02 -55.21 -12.67
C GLN A 605 -18.13 -56.19 -13.14
N GLN A 606 -19.13 -55.69 -13.90
CA GLN A 606 -20.15 -56.55 -14.48
C GLN A 606 -19.60 -57.47 -15.56
N GLN A 607 -18.65 -57.02 -16.39
CA GLN A 607 -17.96 -57.89 -17.34
C GLN A 607 -17.08 -58.95 -16.67
N ALA A 608 -16.39 -58.59 -15.59
CA ALA A 608 -15.61 -59.54 -14.78
C ALA A 608 -16.49 -60.57 -14.07
N ALA A 609 -17.70 -60.19 -13.67
CA ALA A 609 -18.68 -61.11 -13.06
C ALA A 609 -19.38 -62.03 -14.07
N MET A 610 -19.35 -61.73 -15.39
CA MET A 610 -19.94 -62.53 -16.47
C MET A 610 -18.93 -63.50 -17.13
N MET A 611 -17.68 -63.54 -16.74
CA MET A 611 -16.74 -64.57 -17.22
C MET A 611 -17.09 -65.91 -16.55
N PRO A 612 -17.46 -66.97 -17.33
CA PRO A 612 -17.74 -68.28 -16.76
C PRO A 612 -16.45 -68.86 -16.23
N MET A 613 -16.46 -69.40 -15.00
CA MET A 613 -15.42 -70.24 -14.45
C MET A 613 -15.24 -71.48 -15.33
N GLY A 614 -14.33 -71.38 -16.27
CA GLY A 614 -13.85 -72.53 -17.02
C GLY A 614 -12.85 -73.28 -16.21
N THR A 615 -13.24 -74.48 -15.72
CA THR A 615 -12.38 -75.46 -15.15
C THR A 615 -11.31 -75.88 -16.16
N GLY A 616 -10.04 -75.83 -15.77
CA GLY A 616 -8.96 -76.42 -16.55
C GLY A 616 -7.58 -75.98 -16.06
N ILE A 617 -7.02 -76.76 -15.12
CA ILE A 617 -5.57 -76.80 -14.91
C ILE A 617 -4.97 -77.60 -16.11
N PRO A 618 -3.90 -77.11 -16.71
CA PRO A 618 -2.67 -77.90 -16.68
C PRO A 618 -1.38 -77.07 -16.51
N ASP A 619 -0.63 -77.53 -15.59
CA ASP A 619 0.80 -77.92 -15.56
C ASP A 619 1.83 -77.08 -16.36
N ALA A 620 2.76 -76.69 -15.56
CA ALA A 620 4.20 -76.50 -15.62
C ALA A 620 4.96 -76.39 -16.96
N THR A 621 5.96 -75.53 -16.86
CA THR A 621 7.34 -75.53 -17.37
C THR A 621 7.72 -74.75 -18.61
N GLN A 622 8.80 -73.99 -18.41
CA GLN A 622 9.79 -73.43 -19.34
C GLN A 622 9.40 -72.11 -20.00
N GLY A 623 10.17 -71.06 -19.92
CA GLY A 623 11.58 -70.88 -20.01
C GLY A 623 11.92 -69.37 -19.88
N PHE A 624 12.96 -69.16 -19.20
CA PHE A 624 13.75 -67.91 -19.20
C PHE A 624 14.21 -67.52 -20.61
N VAL A 625 13.99 -66.32 -21.04
CA VAL A 625 14.90 -65.59 -21.96
C VAL A 625 14.97 -64.14 -21.56
N THR A 626 16.11 -63.79 -21.08
CA THR A 626 16.64 -62.41 -20.99
C THR A 626 16.91 -61.88 -22.39
N ALA A 627 16.57 -60.64 -22.67
CA ALA A 627 17.28 -59.85 -23.65
C ALA A 627 17.28 -58.39 -23.23
N ASP A 628 18.46 -57.97 -22.92
CA ASP A 628 19.00 -56.63 -22.79
C ASP A 628 18.87 -55.82 -24.09
N SER A 629 18.93 -54.53 -23.92
CA SER A 629 19.47 -53.50 -24.84
C SER A 629 18.71 -53.15 -26.13
N MET A 630 18.06 -51.98 -26.17
CA MET A 630 18.57 -50.76 -26.84
C MET A 630 17.69 -49.59 -26.48
#